data_4ac52ee8bb54e846efa9f2543c57cde3
#
_entry.id   4ac52ee8bb54e846efa9f2543c57cde3
#
_cell.length_a   1.000
_cell.length_b   1.000
_cell.length_c   1.000
_cell.angle_alpha   90.00
_cell.angle_beta   90.00
_cell.angle_gamma   90.00
#
_symmetry.space_group_name_H-M   'P 1'
#
loop_
_entity.id
_entity.type
_entity.pdbx_description
1 polymer ?
#
loop_
_entity_poly.entity_id
_entity_poly.type
_entity_poly.pdbx_seq_one_letter_code
_entity_poly.pdbx_strand_id
1 'polypeptide(L)'
;FVTDYVRLIALYENGGIYFDTDVEVFKSFDSLLSEKAFFGFESKDYLCTAVIACEKGNSFIKKFIDSYENRKFILSDGSFDTATTNVVAVTRMLLSKGLRPNGKMQIVDDVTIYPQYYFSSNNLINVFHKYNHRIFSYHHCQASWYISSRDGSFFDLFRHYIIGKLRNIIGTDFLLSIKKS
;
A
#
# COMPACT_ATOMS: atom_id res chain seq x y z
N PHE A 1 7.44 -10.37 -2.26
CA PHE A 1 7.04 -10.86 -3.59
C PHE A 1 6.17 -12.11 -3.53
N VAL A 2 6.63 -13.21 -2.91
CA VAL A 2 5.77 -14.40 -2.74
C VAL A 2 4.52 -14.04 -1.95
N THR A 3 4.67 -13.30 -0.86
CA THR A 3 3.56 -12.81 -0.04
C THR A 3 2.63 -11.88 -0.81
N ASP A 4 3.16 -11.04 -1.71
CA ASP A 4 2.35 -10.15 -2.55
C ASP A 4 1.45 -10.91 -3.51
N TYR A 5 1.95 -12.01 -4.05
CA TYR A 5 1.19 -12.90 -4.93
C TYR A 5 0.17 -13.74 -4.15
N VAL A 6 0.61 -14.38 -3.05
CA VAL A 6 -0.23 -15.28 -2.24
C VAL A 6 -1.44 -14.53 -1.63
N ARG A 7 -1.26 -13.28 -1.16
CA ARG A 7 -2.39 -12.47 -0.64
C ARG A 7 -3.48 -12.25 -1.70
N LEU A 8 -3.08 -12.05 -2.96
CA LEU A 8 -4.02 -11.85 -4.05
C LEU A 8 -4.77 -13.15 -4.40
N ILE A 9 -4.08 -14.29 -4.43
CA ILE A 9 -4.71 -15.60 -4.63
C ILE A 9 -5.74 -15.87 -3.53
N ALA A 10 -5.35 -15.69 -2.25
CA ALA A 10 -6.24 -15.90 -1.12
C ALA A 10 -7.51 -15.02 -1.21
N LEU A 11 -7.35 -13.74 -1.57
CA LEU A 11 -8.46 -12.82 -1.76
C LEU A 11 -9.34 -13.21 -2.95
N TYR A 12 -8.75 -13.62 -4.07
CA TYR A 12 -9.51 -14.04 -5.24
C TYR A 12 -10.36 -15.29 -4.97
N GLU A 13 -9.77 -16.28 -4.28
CA GLU A 13 -10.43 -17.55 -4.01
C GLU A 13 -11.50 -17.45 -2.92
N ASN A 14 -11.32 -16.58 -1.93
CA ASN A 14 -12.19 -16.53 -0.76
C ASN A 14 -12.98 -15.24 -0.64
N GLY A 15 -12.52 -14.14 -1.24
CA GLY A 15 -12.98 -12.80 -0.91
C GLY A 15 -12.49 -12.36 0.47
N GLY A 16 -13.02 -11.25 0.96
CA GLY A 16 -12.74 -10.73 2.29
C GLY A 16 -11.74 -9.59 2.30
N ILE A 17 -11.06 -9.41 3.43
CA ILE A 17 -10.12 -8.31 3.64
C ILE A 17 -8.77 -8.88 4.05
N TYR A 18 -7.73 -8.48 3.35
CA TYR A 18 -6.35 -8.75 3.69
C TYR A 18 -5.77 -7.57 4.49
N PHE A 19 -5.01 -7.87 5.51
CA PHE A 19 -4.22 -6.93 6.28
C PHE A 19 -2.77 -7.37 6.34
N ASP A 20 -1.82 -6.42 6.17
CA ASP A 20 -0.44 -6.66 6.55
C ASP A 20 -0.35 -6.86 8.07
N THR A 21 0.65 -7.61 8.53
CA THR A 21 0.81 -7.98 9.95
C THR A 21 1.09 -6.80 10.87
N ASP A 22 1.47 -5.65 10.32
CA ASP A 22 1.69 -4.38 11.00
C ASP A 22 0.57 -3.36 10.79
N VAL A 23 -0.64 -3.85 10.46
CA VAL A 23 -1.87 -3.04 10.42
C VAL A 23 -2.66 -3.23 11.70
N GLU A 24 -2.90 -2.14 12.42
CA GLU A 24 -3.76 -2.08 13.61
C GLU A 24 -5.17 -1.65 13.20
N VAL A 25 -6.18 -2.46 13.53
CA VAL A 25 -7.59 -2.21 13.21
C VAL A 25 -8.28 -1.51 14.38
N PHE A 26 -8.94 -0.38 14.14
CA PHE A 26 -9.60 0.43 15.18
C PHE A 26 -11.11 0.20 15.23
N LYS A 27 -11.73 -0.20 14.13
CA LYS A 27 -13.17 -0.44 14.07
C LYS A 27 -13.53 -1.46 12.99
N SER A 28 -14.78 -1.98 13.05
CA SER A 28 -15.31 -2.89 12.04
C SER A 28 -15.30 -2.27 10.64
N PHE A 29 -15.00 -3.10 9.65
CA PHE A 29 -15.07 -2.80 8.23
C PHE A 29 -16.46 -3.13 7.64
N ASP A 30 -17.44 -3.55 8.43
CA ASP A 30 -18.77 -4.00 7.95
C ASP A 30 -19.44 -3.00 7.02
N SER A 31 -19.29 -1.71 7.29
CA SER A 31 -19.85 -0.64 6.45
C SER A 31 -19.21 -0.54 5.06
N LEU A 32 -18.09 -1.23 4.81
CA LEU A 32 -17.37 -1.24 3.54
C LEU A 32 -17.52 -2.56 2.78
N LEU A 33 -18.14 -3.58 3.38
CA LEU A 33 -18.25 -4.92 2.78
C LEU A 33 -19.21 -5.00 1.59
N SER A 34 -20.00 -3.95 1.33
CA SER A 34 -20.82 -3.85 0.12
C SER A 34 -20.03 -3.48 -1.14
N GLU A 35 -18.77 -3.06 -0.98
CA GLU A 35 -17.88 -2.71 -2.08
C GLU A 35 -17.38 -3.98 -2.78
N LYS A 36 -17.35 -3.99 -4.11
CA LYS A 36 -16.81 -5.13 -4.88
C LYS A 36 -15.33 -5.35 -4.64
N ALA A 37 -14.58 -4.26 -4.54
CA ALA A 37 -13.19 -4.24 -4.10
C ALA A 37 -12.83 -2.85 -3.58
N PHE A 38 -11.89 -2.78 -2.64
CA PHE A 38 -11.35 -1.49 -2.24
C PHE A 38 -9.86 -1.53 -1.88
N PHE A 39 -9.24 -0.37 -2.06
CA PHE A 39 -7.88 -0.01 -1.63
C PHE A 39 -7.91 1.34 -0.94
N GLY A 40 -6.82 1.71 -0.27
CA GLY A 40 -6.56 3.07 0.19
C GLY A 40 -5.37 3.68 -0.54
N PHE A 41 -5.28 5.01 -0.55
CA PHE A 41 -4.04 5.68 -0.88
C PHE A 41 -3.01 5.46 0.23
N GLU A 42 -1.75 5.20 -0.14
CA GLU A 42 -0.60 5.25 0.76
C GLU A 42 -0.03 6.66 0.82
N SER A 43 -0.06 7.32 -0.32
CA SER A 43 0.32 8.71 -0.49
C SER A 43 -0.61 9.37 -1.51
N LYS A 44 -0.39 10.64 -1.81
CA LYS A 44 -1.15 11.32 -2.86
C LYS A 44 -1.08 10.60 -4.22
N ASP A 45 0.03 9.92 -4.52
CA ASP A 45 0.34 9.39 -5.85
C ASP A 45 0.28 7.86 -5.94
N TYR A 46 0.29 7.15 -4.81
CA TYR A 46 0.38 5.69 -4.76
C TYR A 46 -0.71 5.07 -3.88
N LEU A 47 -1.17 3.88 -4.30
CA LEU A 47 -2.10 3.08 -3.53
C LEU A 47 -1.36 2.24 -2.49
N CYS A 48 -2.01 1.97 -1.37
CA CYS A 48 -1.54 1.07 -0.32
C CYS A 48 -2.00 -0.35 -0.59
N THR A 49 -1.13 -1.31 -0.39
CA THR A 49 -1.43 -2.75 -0.48
C THR A 49 -1.42 -3.45 0.89
N ALA A 50 -1.27 -2.69 1.97
CA ALA A 50 -1.36 -3.21 3.33
C ALA A 50 -2.81 -3.55 3.76
N VAL A 51 -3.80 -2.91 3.11
CA VAL A 51 -5.22 -3.22 3.26
C VAL A 51 -5.82 -3.37 1.87
N ILE A 52 -6.30 -4.56 1.55
CA ILE A 52 -6.95 -4.90 0.29
C ILE A 52 -8.23 -5.67 0.59
N ALA A 53 -9.34 -5.28 0.01
CA ALA A 53 -10.56 -6.06 0.12
C ALA A 53 -11.16 -6.33 -1.26
N CYS A 54 -11.83 -7.47 -1.37
CA CYS A 54 -12.64 -7.77 -2.55
C CYS A 54 -13.69 -8.85 -2.27
N GLU A 55 -14.69 -8.89 -3.12
CA GLU A 55 -15.56 -10.05 -3.24
C GLU A 55 -14.83 -11.24 -3.85
N LYS A 56 -15.28 -12.46 -3.56
CA LYS A 56 -14.74 -13.68 -4.16
C LYS A 56 -14.84 -13.63 -5.68
N GLY A 57 -13.76 -14.02 -6.37
CA GLY A 57 -13.72 -14.07 -7.82
C GLY A 57 -13.63 -12.68 -8.49
N ASN A 58 -13.24 -11.65 -7.76
CA ASN A 58 -13.17 -10.28 -8.26
C ASN A 58 -12.29 -10.16 -9.50
N SER A 59 -12.83 -9.57 -10.57
CA SER A 59 -12.16 -9.50 -11.87
C SER A 59 -10.93 -8.60 -11.89
N PHE A 60 -10.90 -7.55 -11.07
CA PHE A 60 -9.74 -6.68 -10.95
C PHE A 60 -8.60 -7.40 -10.23
N ILE A 61 -8.89 -8.12 -9.15
CA ILE A 61 -7.89 -8.93 -8.43
C ILE A 61 -7.34 -10.03 -9.35
N LYS A 62 -8.17 -10.66 -10.18
CA LYS A 62 -7.69 -11.62 -11.19
C LYS A 62 -6.68 -10.98 -12.15
N LYS A 63 -6.99 -9.82 -12.72
CA LYS A 63 -6.05 -9.07 -13.57
C LYS A 63 -4.76 -8.71 -12.85
N PHE A 64 -4.85 -8.41 -11.55
CA PHE A 64 -3.68 -8.10 -10.74
C PHE A 64 -2.80 -9.35 -10.53
N ILE A 65 -3.41 -10.52 -10.28
CA ILE A 65 -2.71 -11.82 -10.26
C ILE A 65 -2.02 -12.08 -11.60
N ASP A 66 -2.74 -11.93 -12.73
CA ASP A 66 -2.24 -12.17 -14.07
C ASP A 66 -1.04 -11.25 -14.42
N SER A 67 -0.98 -10.07 -13.81
CA SER A 67 0.17 -9.16 -13.99
C SER A 67 1.48 -9.72 -13.44
N TYR A 68 1.43 -10.78 -12.61
CA TYR A 68 2.61 -11.50 -12.13
C TYR A 68 3.05 -12.63 -13.07
N GLU A 69 2.20 -13.03 -14.02
CA GLU A 69 2.59 -13.99 -15.06
C GLU A 69 3.80 -13.44 -15.84
N ASN A 70 4.78 -14.29 -16.07
CA ASN A 70 6.03 -13.91 -16.73
C ASN A 70 6.95 -12.94 -15.96
N ARG A 71 6.61 -12.53 -14.74
CA ARG A 71 7.55 -11.79 -13.89
C ARG A 71 8.52 -12.74 -13.22
N LYS A 72 9.80 -12.44 -13.33
CA LYS A 72 10.86 -13.15 -12.61
C LYS A 72 11.34 -12.27 -11.47
N PHE A 73 11.26 -12.80 -10.25
CA PHE A 73 11.82 -12.11 -9.07
C PHE A 73 13.34 -12.10 -9.10
N ILE A 74 13.94 -13.21 -9.57
CA ILE A 74 15.38 -13.31 -9.81
C ILE A 74 15.59 -13.01 -11.30
N LEU A 75 16.34 -11.95 -11.58
CA LEU A 75 16.70 -11.52 -12.93
C LEU A 75 17.81 -12.43 -13.50
N SER A 76 18.08 -12.29 -14.79
CA SER A 76 19.08 -13.11 -15.50
C SER A 76 20.51 -12.89 -14.99
N ASP A 77 20.78 -11.75 -14.37
CA ASP A 77 22.07 -11.41 -13.74
C ASP A 77 22.16 -11.83 -12.26
N GLY A 78 21.15 -12.55 -11.75
CA GLY A 78 21.06 -12.99 -10.35
C GLY A 78 20.59 -11.93 -9.36
N SER A 79 20.34 -10.69 -9.78
CA SER A 79 19.78 -9.65 -8.95
C SER A 79 18.27 -9.85 -8.73
N PHE A 80 17.70 -9.12 -7.76
CA PHE A 80 16.26 -9.15 -7.49
C PHE A 80 15.54 -7.99 -8.19
N ASP A 81 14.38 -8.29 -8.83
CA ASP A 81 13.47 -7.25 -9.33
C ASP A 81 12.83 -6.50 -8.16
N THR A 82 13.41 -5.39 -7.79
CA THR A 82 12.88 -4.46 -6.77
C THR A 82 12.24 -3.21 -7.40
N ALA A 83 12.30 -3.08 -8.73
CA ALA A 83 11.83 -1.88 -9.43
C ALA A 83 10.30 -1.79 -9.51
N THR A 84 9.61 -2.93 -9.53
CA THR A 84 8.16 -2.97 -9.63
C THR A 84 7.56 -3.65 -8.40
N THR A 85 7.32 -2.86 -7.36
CA THR A 85 6.58 -3.33 -6.18
C THR A 85 5.09 -3.52 -6.51
N ASN A 86 4.37 -4.26 -5.65
CA ASN A 86 2.91 -4.41 -5.75
C ASN A 86 2.17 -3.06 -5.71
N VAL A 87 2.65 -2.11 -4.91
CA VAL A 87 2.15 -0.72 -4.83
C VAL A 87 2.24 -0.03 -6.19
N VAL A 88 3.40 -0.13 -6.86
CA VAL A 88 3.60 0.45 -8.19
C VAL A 88 2.73 -0.25 -9.23
N ALA A 89 2.65 -1.58 -9.18
CA ALA A 89 1.87 -2.37 -10.13
C ALA A 89 0.38 -2.02 -10.07
N VAL A 90 -0.25 -2.10 -8.89
CA VAL A 90 -1.68 -1.79 -8.73
C VAL A 90 -2.01 -0.35 -9.06
N THR A 91 -1.12 0.58 -8.68
CA THR A 91 -1.31 2.00 -9.00
C THR A 91 -1.30 2.23 -10.52
N ARG A 92 -0.33 1.66 -11.26
CA ARG A 92 -0.28 1.76 -12.73
C ARG A 92 -1.49 1.14 -13.41
N MET A 93 -1.95 -0.01 -12.92
CA MET A 93 -3.15 -0.67 -13.46
C MET A 93 -4.37 0.24 -13.34
N LEU A 94 -4.59 0.87 -12.19
CA LEU A 94 -5.74 1.76 -12.00
C LEU A 94 -5.56 3.12 -12.69
N LEU A 95 -4.32 3.64 -12.82
CA LEU A 95 -4.03 4.83 -13.64
C LEU A 95 -4.45 4.61 -15.09
N SER A 96 -4.17 3.44 -15.67
CA SER A 96 -4.61 3.11 -17.04
C SER A 96 -6.13 3.02 -17.20
N LYS A 97 -6.86 2.93 -16.08
CA LYS A 97 -8.33 2.89 -16.01
C LYS A 97 -8.96 4.23 -15.59
N GLY A 98 -8.15 5.28 -15.42
CA GLY A 98 -8.65 6.61 -15.09
C GLY A 98 -8.51 7.02 -13.62
N LEU A 99 -7.76 6.28 -12.79
CA LEU A 99 -7.40 6.74 -11.46
C LEU A 99 -6.75 8.12 -11.53
N ARG A 100 -7.21 9.02 -10.69
CA ARG A 100 -6.59 10.34 -10.51
C ARG A 100 -5.75 10.33 -9.25
N PRO A 101 -4.43 10.55 -9.31
CA PRO A 101 -3.53 10.56 -8.16
C PRO A 101 -3.70 11.88 -7.37
N ASN A 102 -4.76 11.97 -6.58
CA ASN A 102 -5.16 13.19 -5.87
C ASN A 102 -5.49 12.95 -4.38
N GLY A 103 -5.32 11.71 -3.90
CA GLY A 103 -5.60 11.32 -2.51
C GLY A 103 -7.07 11.36 -2.11
N LYS A 104 -8.00 11.59 -3.06
CA LYS A 104 -9.43 11.68 -2.80
C LYS A 104 -10.15 10.38 -3.11
N MET A 105 -11.26 10.14 -2.41
CA MET A 105 -12.14 9.00 -2.67
C MET A 105 -12.63 9.03 -4.13
N GLN A 106 -12.55 7.87 -4.79
CA GLN A 106 -13.02 7.69 -6.16
C GLN A 106 -13.29 6.20 -6.44
N ILE A 107 -14.07 5.94 -7.48
CA ILE A 107 -14.36 4.58 -7.96
C ILE A 107 -13.79 4.46 -9.37
N VAL A 108 -13.00 3.42 -9.61
CA VAL A 108 -12.35 3.14 -10.90
C VAL A 108 -12.42 1.64 -11.18
N ASP A 109 -13.00 1.25 -12.32
CA ASP A 109 -13.15 -0.15 -12.76
C ASP A 109 -13.77 -1.06 -11.65
N ASP A 110 -14.84 -0.57 -10.99
CA ASP A 110 -15.53 -1.23 -9.85
C ASP A 110 -14.66 -1.39 -8.57
N VAL A 111 -13.55 -0.67 -8.50
CA VAL A 111 -12.69 -0.62 -7.31
C VAL A 111 -12.87 0.73 -6.63
N THR A 112 -13.23 0.72 -5.34
CA THR A 112 -13.32 1.94 -4.53
C THR A 112 -11.96 2.25 -3.94
N ILE A 113 -11.46 3.46 -4.19
CA ILE A 113 -10.20 3.95 -3.64
C ILE A 113 -10.49 4.98 -2.56
N TYR A 114 -10.05 4.69 -1.34
CA TYR A 114 -10.25 5.55 -0.18
C TYR A 114 -9.06 6.49 0.05
N PRO A 115 -9.29 7.67 0.63
CA PRO A 115 -8.21 8.55 1.08
C PRO A 115 -7.27 7.83 2.07
N GLN A 116 -6.00 8.26 2.09
CA GLN A 116 -4.95 7.67 2.93
C GLN A 116 -5.36 7.50 4.40
N TYR A 117 -6.04 8.48 4.97
CA TYR A 117 -6.42 8.47 6.39
C TYR A 117 -7.43 7.38 6.76
N TYR A 118 -8.05 6.69 5.79
CA TYR A 118 -8.95 5.57 6.08
C TYR A 118 -8.18 4.35 6.61
N PHE A 119 -7.03 4.01 5.99
CA PHE A 119 -6.35 2.74 6.24
C PHE A 119 -4.85 2.86 6.55
N SER A 120 -4.19 3.86 6.00
CA SER A 120 -2.73 3.96 5.97
C SER A 120 -2.19 5.24 6.60
N SER A 121 -2.94 5.80 7.54
CA SER A 121 -2.53 7.03 8.18
C SER A 121 -1.27 6.80 9.00
N ASN A 122 -0.14 7.32 8.54
CA ASN A 122 1.16 7.25 9.20
C ASN A 122 1.64 8.61 9.74
N ASN A 123 0.76 9.58 9.81
CA ASN A 123 1.06 10.92 10.32
C ASN A 123 0.82 11.01 11.83
N LEU A 124 1.78 11.59 12.57
CA LEU A 124 1.60 11.92 14.01
C LEU A 124 0.36 12.77 14.28
N ILE A 125 -0.06 13.60 13.32
CA ILE A 125 -1.32 14.34 13.37
C ILE A 125 -2.52 13.38 13.48
N ASN A 126 -2.43 12.19 12.94
CA ASN A 126 -3.50 11.20 12.96
C ASN A 126 -3.55 10.37 14.24
N VAL A 127 -2.52 10.40 15.08
CA VAL A 127 -2.60 9.84 16.44
C VAL A 127 -3.65 10.61 17.26
N PHE A 128 -3.81 11.92 17.01
CA PHE A 128 -4.90 12.71 17.56
C PHE A 128 -6.27 12.39 16.93
N HIS A 129 -6.29 11.75 15.76
CA HIS A 129 -7.49 11.30 15.07
C HIS A 129 -7.91 9.87 15.45
N LYS A 130 -7.34 9.25 16.49
CA LYS A 130 -7.81 7.96 17.04
C LYS A 130 -9.33 7.96 17.32
N TYR A 131 -9.92 9.14 17.47
CA TYR A 131 -11.35 9.39 17.63
C TYR A 131 -12.07 9.81 16.34
N ASN A 132 -11.37 9.90 15.19
CA ASN A 132 -12.02 10.21 13.93
C ASN A 132 -12.78 8.98 13.43
N HIS A 133 -14.11 9.07 13.35
CA HIS A 133 -14.99 8.02 12.86
C HIS A 133 -14.67 7.54 11.41
N ARG A 134 -13.80 8.23 10.68
CA ARG A 134 -13.39 7.87 9.31
C ARG A 134 -12.14 6.99 9.26
N ILE A 135 -11.40 6.82 10.36
CA ILE A 135 -10.20 5.98 10.41
C ILE A 135 -10.63 4.55 10.77
N PHE A 136 -10.32 3.60 9.90
CA PHE A 136 -10.60 2.18 10.09
C PHE A 136 -9.39 1.43 10.64
N SER A 137 -8.22 1.76 10.13
CA SER A 137 -6.96 1.12 10.53
C SER A 137 -5.77 2.06 10.44
N TYR A 138 -4.68 1.64 11.04
CA TYR A 138 -3.39 2.31 11.04
C TYR A 138 -2.30 1.34 10.58
N HIS A 139 -1.53 1.73 9.58
CA HIS A 139 -0.39 0.96 9.09
C HIS A 139 0.90 1.48 9.73
N HIS A 140 1.55 0.64 10.52
CA HIS A 140 2.77 1.03 11.26
C HIS A 140 3.99 1.20 10.36
N CYS A 141 3.96 0.66 9.13
CA CYS A 141 5.04 0.76 8.14
C CYS A 141 6.40 0.31 8.71
N GLN A 142 6.42 -0.82 9.43
CA GLN A 142 7.62 -1.30 10.11
C GLN A 142 8.72 -1.76 9.15
N ALA A 143 8.37 -2.04 7.87
CA ALA A 143 9.31 -2.47 6.82
C ALA A 143 10.26 -3.60 7.28
N SER A 144 9.76 -4.55 8.08
CA SER A 144 10.54 -5.63 8.69
C SER A 144 11.32 -6.49 7.68
N TRP A 145 10.83 -6.59 6.45
CA TRP A 145 11.49 -7.26 5.33
C TRP A 145 12.74 -6.52 4.83
N TYR A 146 12.86 -5.22 5.11
CA TYR A 146 14.01 -4.42 4.68
C TYR A 146 15.24 -4.64 5.58
N ILE A 147 15.01 -5.02 6.84
CA ILE A 147 16.05 -5.25 7.84
C ILE A 147 16.85 -6.52 7.53
N SER A 148 16.18 -7.56 7.01
CA SER A 148 16.81 -8.85 6.71
C SER A 148 17.73 -8.83 5.48
N SER A 149 17.69 -7.78 4.67
CA SER A 149 18.44 -7.69 3.41
C SER A 149 19.70 -6.83 3.48
N ARG A 150 20.00 -6.21 4.63
CA ARG A 150 21.22 -5.42 4.86
C ARG A 150 21.73 -5.63 6.27
N ASP A 151 23.04 -5.82 6.42
CA ASP A 151 23.77 -5.67 7.68
C ASP A 151 23.73 -4.20 8.14
N GLY A 152 22.51 -3.66 8.24
CA GLY A 152 22.26 -2.26 8.55
C GLY A 152 22.43 -2.01 10.03
N SER A 153 23.34 -1.11 10.37
CA SER A 153 23.49 -0.53 11.69
C SER A 153 22.14 0.04 12.17
N PHE A 154 21.89 -0.01 13.48
CA PHE A 154 20.77 0.68 14.15
C PHE A 154 20.59 2.14 13.65
N PHE A 155 21.68 2.81 13.30
CA PHE A 155 21.67 4.16 12.72
C PHE A 155 21.00 4.24 11.34
N ASP A 156 21.14 3.22 10.49
CA ASP A 156 20.47 3.20 9.17
C ASP A 156 18.95 2.97 9.32
N LEU A 157 18.54 2.16 10.27
CA LEU A 157 17.15 1.97 10.65
C LEU A 157 16.52 3.27 11.17
N PHE A 158 17.21 3.92 12.12
CA PHE A 158 16.76 5.19 12.69
C PHE A 158 16.71 6.30 11.63
N ARG A 159 17.71 6.36 10.76
CA ARG A 159 17.76 7.30 9.63
C ARG A 159 16.60 7.09 8.67
N HIS A 160 16.28 5.84 8.27
CA HIS A 160 15.16 5.54 7.39
C HIS A 160 13.81 5.82 8.05
N TYR A 161 13.68 5.51 9.33
CA TYR A 161 12.50 5.84 10.12
C TYR A 161 12.28 7.37 10.19
N ILE A 162 13.32 8.13 10.49
CA ILE A 162 13.26 9.60 10.55
C ILE A 162 13.00 10.20 9.17
N ILE A 163 13.70 9.74 8.12
CA ILE A 163 13.49 10.20 6.74
C ILE A 163 12.07 9.86 6.28
N GLY A 164 11.56 8.66 6.59
CA GLY A 164 10.18 8.29 6.29
C GLY A 164 9.17 9.22 6.97
N LYS A 165 9.39 9.52 8.26
CA LYS A 165 8.55 10.49 8.99
C LYS A 165 8.66 11.92 8.45
N LEU A 166 9.86 12.39 8.15
CA LEU A 166 10.08 13.72 7.57
C LEU A 166 9.46 13.83 6.17
N ARG A 167 9.56 12.78 5.36
CA ARG A 167 8.94 12.71 4.02
C ARG A 167 7.43 12.91 4.07
N ASN A 168 6.78 12.34 5.09
CA ASN A 168 5.35 12.50 5.31
C ASN A 168 4.93 13.87 5.84
N ILE A 169 5.82 14.57 6.56
CA ILE A 169 5.58 15.90 7.14
C ILE A 169 5.86 17.02 6.12
N ILE A 170 6.94 16.89 5.36
CA ILE A 170 7.51 17.99 4.55
C ILE A 170 7.22 17.82 3.06
N GLY A 171 6.77 16.61 2.64
CA GLY A 171 6.56 16.26 1.23
C GLY A 171 7.85 15.82 0.52
N THR A 172 7.69 14.99 -0.50
CA THR A 172 8.80 14.42 -1.28
C THR A 172 9.59 15.47 -2.06
N ASP A 173 8.92 16.52 -2.52
CA ASP A 173 9.51 17.53 -3.40
C ASP A 173 10.53 18.42 -2.67
N PHE A 174 10.28 18.72 -1.39
CA PHE A 174 11.22 19.48 -0.55
C PHE A 174 12.49 18.70 -0.24
N LEU A 175 12.38 17.40 0.04
CA LEU A 175 13.55 16.55 0.32
C LEU A 175 14.41 16.30 -0.92
N LEU A 176 13.81 16.30 -2.12
CA LEU A 176 14.54 16.20 -3.38
C LEU A 176 15.25 17.51 -3.72
N SER A 177 14.75 18.66 -3.27
CA SER A 177 15.41 19.97 -3.46
C SER A 177 16.70 20.11 -2.65
N ILE A 178 16.72 19.53 -1.43
CA ILE A 178 17.92 19.55 -0.55
C ILE A 178 19.04 18.63 -1.09
N LYS A 179 18.70 17.60 -1.86
CA LYS A 179 19.68 16.65 -2.43
C LYS A 179 20.42 17.22 -3.67
N LYS A 180 19.95 18.35 -4.23
CA LYS A 180 20.51 19.01 -5.42
C LYS A 180 21.34 20.27 -5.07
N SER A 181 21.38 20.67 -3.82
CA SER A 181 22.28 21.71 -3.28
C SER A 181 23.44 21.04 -2.51
#